data_f57502a41cd22adafa5c9aac2e4d3c24
#
_entry.id   f57502a41cd22adafa5c9aac2e4d3c24
#
_cell.length_a   1.000
_cell.length_b   1.000
_cell.length_c   1.000
_cell.angle_alpha   90.00
_cell.angle_beta   90.00
_cell.angle_gamma   90.00
#
_symmetry.space_group_name_H-M   'P 1'
#
loop_
_entity.id
_entity.type
_entity.pdbx_description
1 polymer ?
#
loop_
_entity_poly.entity_id
_entity_poly.type
_entity_poly.pdbx_seq_one_letter_code
_entity_poly.pdbx_strand_id
1 'polypeptide(L)'
;MKNDICNKDYSQYVDLTGYRNKNPNKRDRNIFSKNELATLWAHKANPYCQIILMLNYNACRISEFLDLKKENVHLKEQYFDVVAAKTENGVRKVPIADKLLPFYEAWFERSPCEYLLCTTEGQHLDYFNYCDTYWDPLMEEYDMKHTPHDTRHTCISMMADAGVAPTIQKKIAGHSGAMSLTERVYTHLDIQTLIDGINMICPV
;
A
#
# COMPACT_ATOMS: atom_id res chain seq x y z
N MET A 1 33.42 9.22 24.08
CA MET A 1 34.29 10.25 23.49
C MET A 1 33.82 10.43 22.02
N LYS A 2 33.16 11.54 21.72
CA LYS A 2 32.93 11.96 20.34
C LYS A 2 34.22 12.59 19.86
N ASN A 3 34.92 11.96 18.95
CA ASN A 3 36.07 12.54 18.30
C ASN A 3 35.57 13.60 17.32
N ASP A 4 35.72 14.86 17.64
CA ASP A 4 35.62 15.98 16.71
C ASP A 4 36.79 15.87 15.72
N ILE A 5 36.60 15.12 14.65
CA ILE A 5 37.65 14.91 13.64
C ILE A 5 37.67 16.06 12.63
N CYS A 6 36.63 16.92 12.61
CA CYS A 6 36.54 17.99 11.63
C CYS A 6 35.68 19.16 12.12
N ASN A 7 36.27 20.37 12.15
CA ASN A 7 35.57 21.63 12.49
C ASN A 7 34.78 22.22 11.32
N LYS A 8 34.78 21.59 10.15
CA LYS A 8 34.06 22.02 8.96
C LYS A 8 33.35 20.83 8.34
N ASP A 9 32.08 21.05 7.99
CA ASP A 9 31.32 20.10 7.17
C ASP A 9 31.76 20.29 5.70
N TYR A 10 32.58 19.37 5.23
CA TYR A 10 33.05 19.34 3.84
C TYR A 10 32.05 18.74 2.89
N SER A 11 30.96 18.14 3.37
CA SER A 11 29.93 17.52 2.50
C SER A 11 29.23 18.54 1.61
N GLN A 12 29.17 19.80 2.06
CA GLN A 12 28.57 20.91 1.29
C GLN A 12 29.37 21.29 0.02
N TYR A 13 30.65 20.87 -0.06
CA TYR A 13 31.49 21.10 -1.23
C TYR A 13 31.51 19.92 -2.23
N VAL A 14 30.81 18.84 -1.91
CA VAL A 14 30.71 17.68 -2.78
C VAL A 14 29.63 17.92 -3.82
N ASP A 15 30.01 18.14 -5.07
CA ASP A 15 29.06 18.20 -6.17
C ASP A 15 28.58 16.80 -6.54
N LEU A 16 27.34 16.49 -6.15
CA LEU A 16 26.66 15.23 -6.46
C LEU A 16 25.81 15.31 -7.74
N THR A 17 25.86 16.43 -8.48
CA THR A 17 24.98 16.65 -9.64
C THR A 17 25.19 15.58 -10.71
N GLY A 18 26.44 15.14 -10.91
CA GLY A 18 26.79 14.06 -11.85
C GLY A 18 26.29 12.67 -11.44
N TYR A 19 25.97 12.47 -10.15
CA TYR A 19 25.53 11.18 -9.61
C TYR A 19 24.01 11.12 -9.39
N ARG A 20 23.33 12.26 -9.20
CA ARG A 20 21.88 12.33 -8.95
C ARG A 20 21.03 11.72 -10.07
N ASN A 21 21.52 11.73 -11.32
CA ASN A 21 20.79 11.24 -12.49
C ASN A 21 21.21 9.83 -12.94
N LYS A 22 22.16 9.20 -12.25
CA LYS A 22 22.67 7.87 -12.59
C LYS A 22 22.38 6.90 -11.46
N ASN A 23 21.09 6.60 -11.24
CA ASN A 23 20.73 5.43 -10.45
C ASN A 23 20.69 4.22 -11.39
N PRO A 24 21.76 3.38 -11.43
CA PRO A 24 21.81 2.19 -12.31
C PRO A 24 20.73 1.16 -11.92
N ASN A 25 20.15 1.29 -10.73
CA ASN A 25 19.09 0.44 -10.19
C ASN A 25 17.71 1.10 -10.26
N LYS A 26 17.53 2.15 -11.08
CA LYS A 26 16.21 2.72 -11.32
C LYS A 26 15.34 1.64 -11.99
N ARG A 27 14.57 0.93 -11.18
CA ARG A 27 13.55 0.02 -11.70
C ARG A 27 12.48 0.85 -12.39
N ASP A 28 12.07 0.44 -13.58
CA ASP A 28 10.86 0.96 -14.18
C ASP A 28 9.69 0.62 -13.25
N ARG A 29 8.83 1.62 -13.02
CA ARG A 29 7.64 1.44 -12.18
C ARG A 29 6.61 0.71 -13.03
N ASN A 30 6.41 -0.56 -12.76
CA ASN A 30 5.35 -1.33 -13.37
C ASN A 30 4.04 -1.09 -12.61
N ILE A 31 2.94 -1.15 -13.33
CA ILE A 31 1.58 -1.16 -12.78
C ILE A 31 0.84 -2.35 -13.36
N PHE A 32 -0.06 -2.93 -12.59
CA PHE A 32 -0.94 -3.98 -13.10
C PHE A 32 -1.81 -3.42 -14.22
N SER A 33 -1.83 -4.09 -15.35
CA SER A 33 -2.70 -3.77 -16.46
C SER A 33 -4.16 -4.13 -16.13
N LYS A 34 -5.11 -3.58 -16.90
CA LYS A 34 -6.53 -3.94 -16.77
C LYS A 34 -6.79 -5.44 -16.97
N ASN A 35 -6.05 -6.08 -17.87
CA ASN A 35 -6.19 -7.52 -18.13
C ASN A 35 -5.67 -8.36 -16.96
N GLU A 36 -4.53 -7.99 -16.36
CA GLU A 36 -4.00 -8.68 -15.18
C GLU A 36 -4.93 -8.53 -13.98
N LEU A 37 -5.48 -7.33 -13.75
CA LEU A 37 -6.50 -7.13 -12.71
C LEU A 37 -7.75 -7.96 -12.97
N ALA A 38 -8.21 -8.04 -14.23
CA ALA A 38 -9.36 -8.89 -14.61
C ALA A 38 -9.08 -10.38 -14.36
N THR A 39 -7.85 -10.85 -14.64
CA THR A 39 -7.41 -12.21 -14.31
C THR A 39 -7.48 -12.48 -12.81
N LEU A 40 -6.94 -11.57 -11.98
CA LEU A 40 -7.02 -11.69 -10.53
C LEU A 40 -8.47 -11.72 -10.02
N TRP A 41 -9.34 -10.87 -10.58
CA TRP A 41 -10.77 -10.88 -10.26
C TRP A 41 -11.47 -12.18 -10.66
N ALA A 42 -11.10 -12.77 -11.79
CA ALA A 42 -11.64 -14.07 -12.23
C ALA A 42 -11.24 -15.20 -11.25
N HIS A 43 -10.06 -15.07 -10.62
CA HIS A 43 -9.54 -16.06 -9.66
C HIS A 43 -9.72 -15.64 -8.20
N LYS A 44 -10.66 -14.74 -7.90
CA LYS A 44 -10.95 -14.24 -6.53
C LYS A 44 -11.37 -15.32 -5.53
N ALA A 45 -11.66 -16.54 -5.96
CA ALA A 45 -11.89 -17.68 -5.07
C ALA A 45 -10.60 -18.13 -4.38
N ASN A 46 -9.42 -17.87 -4.98
CA ASN A 46 -8.12 -18.07 -4.34
C ASN A 46 -7.88 -16.94 -3.32
N PRO A 47 -7.73 -17.25 -2.02
CA PRO A 47 -7.56 -16.25 -0.99
C PRO A 47 -6.30 -15.38 -1.18
N TYR A 48 -5.27 -15.90 -1.80
CA TYR A 48 -4.04 -15.13 -2.05
C TYR A 48 -4.19 -14.16 -3.22
N CYS A 49 -5.03 -14.48 -4.23
CA CYS A 49 -5.47 -13.49 -5.21
C CYS A 49 -6.29 -12.36 -4.56
N GLN A 50 -7.08 -12.65 -3.53
CA GLN A 50 -7.78 -11.63 -2.75
C GLN A 50 -6.79 -10.66 -2.09
N ILE A 51 -5.68 -11.14 -1.51
CA ILE A 51 -4.65 -10.27 -0.92
C ILE A 51 -4.06 -9.33 -1.98
N ILE A 52 -3.73 -9.86 -3.18
CA ILE A 52 -3.19 -9.04 -4.27
C ILE A 52 -4.22 -7.98 -4.71
N LEU A 53 -5.50 -8.36 -4.81
CA LEU A 53 -6.58 -7.41 -5.10
C LEU A 53 -6.71 -6.35 -4.00
N MET A 54 -6.76 -6.74 -2.73
CA MET A 54 -6.83 -5.78 -1.62
C MET A 54 -5.66 -4.79 -1.66
N LEU A 55 -4.44 -5.25 -1.96
CA LEU A 55 -3.26 -4.39 -2.10
C LEU A 55 -3.37 -3.41 -3.28
N ASN A 56 -3.96 -3.83 -4.41
CA ASN A 56 -4.16 -2.98 -5.59
C ASN A 56 -5.19 -1.86 -5.36
N TYR A 57 -5.98 -1.92 -4.28
CA TYR A 57 -7.04 -0.94 -4.00
C TYR A 57 -6.91 -0.26 -2.63
N ASN A 58 -5.80 -0.42 -1.92
CA ASN A 58 -5.59 0.24 -0.62
C ASN A 58 -4.37 1.18 -0.56
N ALA A 59 -3.52 1.15 -1.58
CA ALA A 59 -2.29 1.93 -1.69
C ALA A 59 -1.33 1.78 -0.49
N CYS A 60 -1.43 0.71 0.31
CA CYS A 60 -0.52 0.44 1.41
C CYS A 60 0.85 -0.06 0.94
N ARG A 61 1.86 0.08 1.77
CA ARG A 61 3.05 -0.74 1.62
C ARG A 61 2.73 -2.15 2.05
N ILE A 62 3.33 -3.13 1.40
CA ILE A 62 3.08 -4.54 1.70
C ILE A 62 3.29 -4.86 3.19
N SER A 63 4.37 -4.36 3.81
CA SER A 63 4.63 -4.57 5.24
C SER A 63 3.54 -3.95 6.13
N GLU A 64 3.04 -2.74 5.80
CA GLU A 64 1.93 -2.12 6.54
C GLU A 64 0.67 -3.00 6.49
N PHE A 65 0.45 -3.69 5.39
CA PHE A 65 -0.74 -4.52 5.19
C PHE A 65 -0.59 -5.93 5.80
N LEU A 66 0.60 -6.54 5.72
CA LEU A 66 0.87 -7.81 6.39
C LEU A 66 0.87 -7.67 7.92
N ASP A 67 1.35 -6.53 8.44
CA ASP A 67 1.38 -6.22 9.87
C ASP A 67 0.03 -5.69 10.41
N LEU A 68 -1.03 -5.65 9.58
CA LEU A 68 -2.32 -5.12 9.98
C LEU A 68 -3.00 -6.03 11.02
N LYS A 69 -3.20 -5.50 12.22
CA LYS A 69 -3.92 -6.20 13.29
C LYS A 69 -5.43 -6.01 13.15
N LYS A 70 -6.19 -7.03 13.55
CA LYS A 70 -7.66 -7.01 13.55
C LYS A 70 -8.25 -5.87 14.37
N GLU A 71 -7.61 -5.50 15.49
CA GLU A 71 -8.05 -4.39 16.35
C GLU A 71 -8.06 -3.03 15.62
N ASN A 72 -7.27 -2.91 14.54
CA ASN A 72 -7.18 -1.71 13.72
C ASN A 72 -8.09 -1.77 12.47
N VAL A 73 -8.91 -2.81 12.32
CA VAL A 73 -9.82 -2.98 11.17
C VAL A 73 -11.25 -2.68 11.60
N HIS A 74 -11.84 -1.67 11.00
CA HIS A 74 -13.18 -1.17 11.29
C HIS A 74 -14.13 -1.51 10.13
N LEU A 75 -14.60 -2.77 10.09
CA LEU A 75 -15.38 -3.29 8.96
C LEU A 75 -16.70 -2.52 8.76
N LYS A 76 -17.37 -2.12 9.84
CA LYS A 76 -18.64 -1.38 9.76
C LYS A 76 -18.46 0.02 9.18
N GLU A 77 -17.35 0.67 9.53
CA GLU A 77 -16.99 2.01 9.07
C GLU A 77 -16.14 1.98 7.80
N GLN A 78 -15.85 0.79 7.25
CA GLN A 78 -15.12 0.53 6.00
C GLN A 78 -13.74 1.20 5.92
N TYR A 79 -12.94 1.08 6.98
CA TYR A 79 -11.54 1.51 6.96
C TYR A 79 -10.68 0.68 7.91
N PHE A 80 -9.38 0.85 7.80
CA PHE A 80 -8.42 0.38 8.79
C PHE A 80 -7.38 1.45 9.11
N ASP A 81 -6.79 1.36 10.30
CA ASP A 81 -5.74 2.26 10.76
C ASP A 81 -4.36 1.66 10.49
N VAL A 82 -3.50 2.42 9.82
CA VAL A 82 -2.06 2.16 9.78
C VAL A 82 -1.44 2.89 10.96
N VAL A 83 -1.10 2.16 12.02
CA VAL A 83 -0.63 2.73 13.31
C VAL A 83 0.89 2.70 13.43
N ALA A 84 1.58 1.76 12.78
CA ALA A 84 3.03 1.65 12.78
C ALA A 84 3.57 1.96 11.38
N ALA A 85 4.20 3.11 11.22
CA ALA A 85 4.82 3.50 9.98
C ALA A 85 6.24 3.99 10.24
N LYS A 86 7.14 3.80 9.25
CA LYS A 86 8.54 4.23 9.31
C LYS A 86 8.70 5.74 9.61
N THR A 87 7.62 6.52 9.40
CA THR A 87 7.57 7.98 9.65
C THR A 87 6.23 8.32 10.27
N GLU A 88 6.17 9.37 11.12
CA GLU A 88 4.93 9.91 11.70
C GLU A 88 3.83 10.17 10.65
N ASN A 89 4.22 10.54 9.45
CA ASN A 89 3.34 10.79 8.33
C ASN A 89 2.71 9.52 7.73
N GLY A 90 3.14 8.33 8.15
CA GLY A 90 2.58 7.05 7.70
C GLY A 90 1.33 6.64 8.46
N VAL A 91 1.11 7.18 9.67
CA VAL A 91 -0.09 6.92 10.48
C VAL A 91 -1.30 7.55 9.79
N ARG A 92 -2.28 6.73 9.42
CA ARG A 92 -3.43 7.17 8.63
C ARG A 92 -4.57 6.17 8.65
N LYS A 93 -5.75 6.65 8.32
CA LYS A 93 -6.89 5.80 7.95
C LYS A 93 -6.83 5.46 6.47
N VAL A 94 -7.04 4.20 6.15
CA VAL A 94 -7.09 3.68 4.77
C VAL A 94 -8.49 3.15 4.52
N PRO A 95 -9.23 3.69 3.53
CA PRO A 95 -10.58 3.25 3.22
C PRO A 95 -10.57 1.85 2.61
N ILE A 96 -11.65 1.10 2.84
CA ILE A 96 -11.93 -0.18 2.20
C ILE A 96 -12.99 0.07 1.13
N ALA A 97 -12.67 -0.24 -0.14
CA ALA A 97 -13.65 -0.15 -1.22
C ALA A 97 -14.78 -1.16 -1.03
N ASP A 98 -16.02 -0.78 -1.34
CA ASP A 98 -17.23 -1.60 -1.15
C ASP A 98 -17.07 -3.01 -1.72
N LYS A 99 -16.54 -3.12 -2.93
CA LYS A 99 -16.33 -4.39 -3.62
C LYS A 99 -15.34 -5.34 -2.94
N LEU A 100 -14.46 -4.79 -2.11
CA LEU A 100 -13.43 -5.55 -1.38
C LEU A 100 -13.84 -5.88 0.04
N LEU A 101 -14.85 -5.21 0.58
CA LEU A 101 -15.31 -5.45 1.96
C LEU A 101 -15.52 -6.93 2.27
N PRO A 102 -16.15 -7.75 1.38
CA PRO A 102 -16.32 -9.18 1.63
C PRO A 102 -14.99 -9.95 1.79
N PHE A 103 -13.90 -9.49 1.14
CA PHE A 103 -12.58 -10.12 1.32
C PHE A 103 -12.00 -9.81 2.69
N TYR A 104 -12.12 -8.56 3.16
CA TYR A 104 -11.70 -8.18 4.51
C TYR A 104 -12.50 -8.93 5.57
N GLU A 105 -13.81 -9.07 5.42
CA GLU A 105 -14.67 -9.85 6.31
C GLU A 105 -14.23 -11.32 6.36
N ALA A 106 -14.06 -11.95 5.19
CA ALA A 106 -13.64 -13.34 5.09
C ALA A 106 -12.26 -13.58 5.74
N TRP A 107 -11.31 -12.68 5.53
CA TRP A 107 -9.99 -12.78 6.15
C TRP A 107 -10.04 -12.50 7.65
N PHE A 108 -10.88 -11.55 8.10
CA PHE A 108 -11.09 -11.25 9.51
C PHE A 108 -11.65 -12.45 10.28
N GLU A 109 -12.60 -13.17 9.71
CA GLU A 109 -13.19 -14.37 10.29
C GLU A 109 -12.24 -15.57 10.23
N ARG A 110 -11.54 -15.75 9.10
CA ARG A 110 -10.63 -16.88 8.88
C ARG A 110 -9.40 -16.83 9.78
N SER A 111 -8.83 -15.65 10.02
CA SER A 111 -7.59 -15.51 10.76
C SER A 111 -7.75 -15.95 12.22
N PRO A 112 -7.01 -16.95 12.72
CA PRO A 112 -7.06 -17.39 14.11
C PRO A 112 -6.19 -16.55 15.05
N CYS A 113 -5.41 -15.60 14.53
CA CYS A 113 -4.48 -14.79 15.30
C CYS A 113 -4.88 -13.30 15.35
N GLU A 114 -4.04 -12.45 15.95
CA GLU A 114 -4.28 -11.02 16.07
C GLU A 114 -4.16 -10.24 14.74
N TYR A 115 -3.48 -10.79 13.74
CA TYR A 115 -3.32 -10.15 12.43
C TYR A 115 -4.49 -10.46 11.51
N LEU A 116 -4.82 -9.52 10.61
CA LEU A 116 -5.85 -9.73 9.58
C LEU A 116 -5.45 -10.89 8.66
N LEU A 117 -4.19 -10.92 8.25
CA LEU A 117 -3.63 -11.93 7.36
C LEU A 117 -2.66 -12.82 8.14
N CYS A 118 -2.86 -14.13 8.03
CA CYS A 118 -1.98 -15.13 8.63
C CYS A 118 -1.98 -16.41 7.81
N THR A 119 -1.05 -17.31 8.12
CA THR A 119 -1.05 -18.67 7.57
C THR A 119 -2.23 -19.48 8.12
N THR A 120 -2.48 -20.65 7.51
CA THR A 120 -3.49 -21.62 8.00
C THR A 120 -3.21 -22.09 9.42
N GLU A 121 -1.95 -22.10 9.83
CA GLU A 121 -1.49 -22.46 11.18
C GLU A 121 -1.57 -21.29 12.17
N GLY A 122 -2.04 -20.11 11.73
CA GLY A 122 -2.19 -18.93 12.57
C GLY A 122 -0.89 -18.15 12.80
N GLN A 123 0.12 -18.36 11.97
CA GLN A 123 1.37 -17.60 12.04
C GLN A 123 1.28 -16.30 11.24
N HIS A 124 1.95 -15.25 11.73
CA HIS A 124 2.08 -13.98 11.02
C HIS A 124 2.73 -14.19 9.64
N LEU A 125 2.16 -13.57 8.61
CA LEU A 125 2.74 -13.53 7.26
C LEU A 125 3.79 -12.43 7.19
N ASP A 126 5.07 -12.77 7.35
CA ASP A 126 6.15 -11.83 7.07
C ASP A 126 6.36 -11.65 5.55
N TYR A 127 7.10 -10.58 5.19
CA TYR A 127 7.31 -10.22 3.79
C TYR A 127 7.96 -11.34 2.96
N PHE A 128 9.00 -11.96 3.48
CA PHE A 128 9.76 -12.99 2.72
C PHE A 128 8.91 -14.24 2.55
N ASN A 129 8.30 -14.72 3.63
CA ASN A 129 7.39 -15.87 3.58
C ASN A 129 6.22 -15.63 2.61
N TYR A 130 5.62 -14.43 2.65
CA TYR A 130 4.53 -14.08 1.73
C TYR A 130 5.00 -14.08 0.28
N CYS A 131 6.16 -13.48 -0.02
CA CYS A 131 6.67 -13.43 -1.38
C CYS A 131 7.01 -14.83 -1.91
N ASP A 132 7.82 -15.57 -1.19
CA ASP A 132 8.33 -16.87 -1.66
C ASP A 132 7.22 -17.92 -1.76
N THR A 133 6.24 -17.90 -0.84
CA THR A 133 5.22 -18.96 -0.76
C THR A 133 3.98 -18.66 -1.58
N TYR A 134 3.60 -17.38 -1.73
CA TYR A 134 2.31 -17.02 -2.32
C TYR A 134 2.42 -16.05 -3.49
N TRP A 135 3.20 -14.98 -3.36
CA TRP A 135 3.29 -13.95 -4.39
C TRP A 135 3.99 -14.46 -5.65
N ASP A 136 5.24 -14.92 -5.52
CA ASP A 136 6.04 -15.33 -6.68
C ASP A 136 5.43 -16.51 -7.43
N PRO A 137 4.90 -17.58 -6.77
CA PRO A 137 4.17 -18.63 -7.46
C PRO A 137 2.94 -18.14 -8.23
N LEU A 138 2.15 -17.18 -7.68
CA LEU A 138 1.00 -16.63 -8.39
C LEU A 138 1.41 -15.75 -9.58
N MET A 139 2.50 -14.99 -9.44
CA MET A 139 3.04 -14.21 -10.57
C MET A 139 3.50 -15.12 -11.70
N GLU A 140 4.11 -16.27 -11.39
CA GLU A 140 4.50 -17.27 -12.37
C GLU A 140 3.28 -17.96 -13.00
N GLU A 141 2.29 -18.38 -12.19
CA GLU A 141 1.07 -19.06 -12.65
C GLU A 141 0.28 -18.21 -13.65
N TYR A 142 0.21 -16.88 -13.43
CA TYR A 142 -0.56 -15.99 -14.30
C TYR A 142 0.30 -15.22 -15.33
N ASP A 143 1.58 -15.60 -15.50
CA ASP A 143 2.57 -14.92 -16.38
C ASP A 143 2.63 -13.40 -16.13
N MET A 144 2.62 -13.01 -14.86
CA MET A 144 2.73 -11.63 -14.42
C MET A 144 4.14 -11.34 -13.87
N LYS A 145 4.64 -10.11 -14.06
CA LYS A 145 6.00 -9.72 -13.63
C LYS A 145 5.95 -8.47 -12.75
N HIS A 146 5.38 -8.62 -11.55
CA HIS A 146 5.23 -7.54 -10.60
C HIS A 146 5.90 -7.84 -9.27
N THR A 147 6.26 -6.77 -8.58
CA THR A 147 6.64 -6.81 -7.16
C THR A 147 5.44 -6.37 -6.31
N PRO A 148 5.36 -6.75 -5.02
CA PRO A 148 4.28 -6.27 -4.14
C PRO A 148 4.15 -4.74 -4.09
N HIS A 149 5.26 -4.00 -4.34
CA HIS A 149 5.23 -2.53 -4.35
C HIS A 149 4.50 -1.96 -5.57
N ASP A 150 4.41 -2.71 -6.66
CA ASP A 150 3.71 -2.29 -7.87
C ASP A 150 2.20 -2.18 -7.67
N THR A 151 1.62 -2.91 -6.71
CA THR A 151 0.20 -2.78 -6.32
C THR A 151 -0.12 -1.37 -5.84
N ARG A 152 0.78 -0.79 -5.03
CA ARG A 152 0.62 0.59 -4.55
C ARG A 152 0.73 1.59 -5.69
N HIS A 153 1.65 1.39 -6.64
CA HIS A 153 1.74 2.23 -7.82
C HIS A 153 0.49 2.11 -8.69
N THR A 154 -0.04 0.91 -8.83
CA THR A 154 -1.30 0.65 -9.56
C THR A 154 -2.46 1.41 -8.94
N CYS A 155 -2.64 1.31 -7.61
CA CYS A 155 -3.71 2.03 -6.91
C CYS A 155 -3.62 3.54 -7.14
N ILE A 156 -2.43 4.12 -6.99
CA ILE A 156 -2.22 5.57 -7.17
C ILE A 156 -2.50 5.98 -8.62
N SER A 157 -2.04 5.18 -9.61
CA SER A 157 -2.32 5.45 -11.03
C SER A 157 -3.82 5.36 -11.33
N MET A 158 -4.50 4.33 -10.85
CA MET A 158 -5.95 4.20 -11.04
C MET A 158 -6.72 5.37 -10.43
N MET A 159 -6.34 5.84 -9.23
CA MET A 159 -6.95 7.03 -8.61
C MET A 159 -6.72 8.29 -9.45
N ALA A 160 -5.53 8.46 -10.02
CA ALA A 160 -5.22 9.60 -10.88
C ALA A 160 -6.05 9.55 -12.18
N ASP A 161 -6.12 8.38 -12.83
CA ASP A 161 -6.87 8.16 -14.06
C ASP A 161 -8.38 8.34 -13.87
N ALA A 162 -8.91 7.97 -12.69
CA ALA A 162 -10.31 8.15 -12.32
C ALA A 162 -10.63 9.60 -11.89
N GLY A 163 -9.65 10.51 -11.84
CA GLY A 163 -9.87 11.90 -11.44
C GLY A 163 -10.09 12.10 -9.95
N VAL A 164 -9.68 11.16 -9.10
CA VAL A 164 -9.70 11.34 -7.64
C VAL A 164 -8.83 12.54 -7.26
N ALA A 165 -9.33 13.41 -6.41
CA ALA A 165 -8.61 14.63 -6.02
C ALA A 165 -7.21 14.30 -5.44
N PRO A 166 -6.14 15.01 -5.81
CA PRO A 166 -4.77 14.73 -5.35
C PRO A 166 -4.61 14.71 -3.83
N THR A 167 -5.40 15.49 -3.10
CA THR A 167 -5.42 15.52 -1.63
C THR A 167 -5.91 14.20 -1.05
N ILE A 168 -6.95 13.59 -1.64
CA ILE A 168 -7.49 12.28 -1.27
C ILE A 168 -6.44 11.21 -1.58
N GLN A 169 -5.84 11.21 -2.79
CA GLN A 169 -4.79 10.27 -3.17
C GLN A 169 -3.61 10.30 -2.18
N LYS A 170 -3.10 11.50 -1.85
CA LYS A 170 -2.00 11.69 -0.89
C LYS A 170 -2.37 11.18 0.50
N LYS A 171 -3.61 11.39 0.94
CA LYS A 171 -4.10 10.97 2.25
C LYS A 171 -4.17 9.43 2.32
N ILE A 172 -4.78 8.77 1.33
CA ILE A 172 -4.87 7.31 1.26
C ILE A 172 -3.48 6.69 1.18
N ALA A 173 -2.62 7.20 0.31
CA ALA A 173 -1.28 6.66 0.11
C ALA A 173 -0.30 6.99 1.27
N GLY A 174 -0.60 7.94 2.14
CA GLY A 174 0.33 8.37 3.20
C GLY A 174 1.53 9.16 2.65
N HIS A 175 1.33 9.96 1.61
CA HIS A 175 2.33 10.85 1.03
C HIS A 175 2.27 12.26 1.66
N SER A 176 2.08 12.35 2.96
CA SER A 176 1.91 13.62 3.67
C SER A 176 3.14 14.53 3.62
N GLY A 177 4.34 14.00 3.38
CA GLY A 177 5.54 14.79 3.10
C GLY A 177 5.45 15.64 1.81
N ALA A 178 4.57 15.25 0.88
CA ALA A 178 4.28 15.99 -0.35
C ALA A 178 3.07 16.93 -0.22
N MET A 179 2.45 17.03 0.97
CA MET A 179 1.36 17.98 1.25
C MET A 179 1.93 19.30 1.75
N SER A 180 1.46 20.41 1.20
CA SER A 180 1.77 21.75 1.71
C SER A 180 1.20 21.93 3.13
N LEU A 181 1.72 22.92 3.88
CA LEU A 181 1.18 23.27 5.20
C LEU A 181 -0.32 23.58 5.14
N THR A 182 -0.75 24.28 4.09
CA THR A 182 -2.16 24.60 3.83
C THR A 182 -3.00 23.33 3.65
N GLU A 183 -2.55 22.39 2.83
CA GLU A 183 -3.26 21.10 2.65
C GLU A 183 -3.37 20.31 3.96
N ARG A 184 -2.35 20.34 4.83
CA ARG A 184 -2.37 19.64 6.12
C ARG A 184 -3.36 20.24 7.12
N VAL A 185 -3.42 21.57 7.18
CA VAL A 185 -4.21 22.29 8.19
C VAL A 185 -5.69 22.37 7.80
N TYR A 186 -6.00 22.51 6.50
CA TYR A 186 -7.36 22.76 6.04
C TYR A 186 -8.09 21.53 5.49
N THR A 187 -7.43 20.37 5.34
CA THR A 187 -8.07 19.18 4.79
C THR A 187 -8.43 18.17 5.91
N HIS A 188 -9.46 18.46 6.67
CA HIS A 188 -10.16 17.45 7.47
C HIS A 188 -11.06 16.62 6.54
N LEU A 189 -10.44 15.69 5.80
CA LEU A 189 -11.21 14.71 5.01
C LEU A 189 -11.81 13.70 5.98
N ASP A 190 -13.12 13.57 5.97
CA ASP A 190 -13.81 12.50 6.67
C ASP A 190 -13.56 11.15 5.97
N ILE A 191 -13.86 10.07 6.65
CA ILE A 191 -13.63 8.72 6.12
C ILE A 191 -14.52 8.44 4.90
N GLN A 192 -15.72 8.99 4.85
CA GLN A 192 -16.64 8.79 3.74
C GLN A 192 -16.06 9.38 2.44
N THR A 193 -15.47 10.56 2.50
CA THR A 193 -14.77 11.16 1.34
C THR A 193 -13.63 10.26 0.82
N LEU A 194 -12.92 9.56 1.70
CA LEU A 194 -11.88 8.62 1.30
C LEU A 194 -12.47 7.35 0.68
N ILE A 195 -13.58 6.83 1.23
CA ILE A 195 -14.33 5.68 0.70
C ILE A 195 -14.87 6.01 -0.70
N ASP A 196 -15.51 7.16 -0.86
CA ASP A 196 -16.01 7.60 -2.16
C ASP A 196 -14.88 7.69 -3.19
N GLY A 197 -13.71 8.22 -2.79
CA GLY A 197 -12.52 8.30 -3.63
C GLY A 197 -11.99 6.93 -4.07
N ILE A 198 -11.92 5.95 -3.17
CA ILE A 198 -11.42 4.62 -3.53
C ILE A 198 -12.47 3.84 -4.36
N ASN A 199 -13.75 4.07 -4.17
CA ASN A 199 -14.80 3.44 -4.95
C ASN A 199 -14.80 3.89 -6.41
N MET A 200 -14.28 5.09 -6.72
CA MET A 200 -14.12 5.52 -8.12
C MET A 200 -13.22 4.60 -8.96
N ILE A 201 -12.27 3.91 -8.34
CA ILE A 201 -11.33 3.02 -9.04
C ILE A 201 -11.73 1.54 -8.96
N CYS A 202 -12.73 1.22 -8.17
CA CYS A 202 -13.23 -0.13 -8.00
C CYS A 202 -14.71 -0.20 -8.45
N PRO A 203 -14.99 -0.02 -9.75
CA PRO A 203 -16.37 0.03 -10.24
C PRO A 203 -17.08 -1.30 -9.99
N VAL A 204 -18.35 -1.19 -9.70
CA VAL A 204 -19.28 -2.30 -9.37
C VAL A 204 -19.35 -3.32 -10.49
#